data_1baa8e4c6cf721711c3750f8aea6e6d4
#
_entry.id   1baa8e4c6cf721711c3750f8aea6e6d4
#
_cell.length_a   1.000
_cell.length_b   1.000
_cell.length_c   1.000
_cell.angle_alpha   90.00
_cell.angle_beta   90.00
_cell.angle_gamma   90.00
#
_symmetry.space_group_name_H-M   'P 1'
#
loop_
_entity.id
_entity.type
_entity.pdbx_description
1 polymer ?
#
loop_
_entity_poly.entity_id
_entity_poly.type
_entity_poly.pdbx_seq_one_letter_code
_entity_poly.pdbx_strand_id
1 'polypeptide(L)'
;MTSNRKIIAVVPAAGIGSRMQADKPKQYLPIHGQPILQHTLNVLLSYPHISQIVLAVAADDPYIAQLNLTQNPKITLVEGGETRADSVLNGLKAIQNAGTDVWVMVHDAARPCLTHGDLDKLLEIDDDNGAILAIPATDTIKRALPSQQIAHTEDRSQLWLAQTPQFFRAELLRNALIQAQQQKLAVTDEASAMELAGFRPHLVAGRSDNIKVTRPEDLA
;
A
#
# COMPACT_ATOMS: atom_id res chain seq x y z
N MET A 1 6.56 20.99 16.02
CA MET A 1 7.58 21.39 15.03
C MET A 1 7.37 20.48 13.83
N THR A 2 6.90 21.00 12.70
CA THR A 2 6.75 20.20 11.48
C THR A 2 8.14 19.81 11.01
N SER A 3 8.53 18.58 11.26
CA SER A 3 9.73 17.97 10.73
C SER A 3 9.75 18.19 9.20
N ASN A 4 10.88 18.65 8.66
CA ASN A 4 11.07 18.89 7.22
C ASN A 4 11.22 17.55 6.47
N ARG A 5 10.33 16.58 6.79
CA ARG A 5 10.31 15.24 6.21
C ARG A 5 9.88 15.32 4.75
N LYS A 6 10.66 14.74 3.86
CA LYS A 6 10.24 14.53 2.48
C LYS A 6 9.40 13.28 2.41
N ILE A 7 8.13 13.40 1.98
CA ILE A 7 7.20 12.28 1.88
C ILE A 7 6.98 11.91 0.42
N ILE A 8 7.17 10.63 0.12
CA ILE A 8 6.99 10.06 -1.21
C ILE A 8 5.96 8.92 -1.11
N ALA A 9 4.96 8.93 -1.97
CA ALA A 9 4.05 7.79 -2.07
C ALA A 9 4.66 6.73 -3.00
N VAL A 10 4.57 5.46 -2.62
CA VAL A 10 4.92 4.31 -3.46
C VAL A 10 3.66 3.50 -3.71
N VAL A 11 3.30 3.34 -4.98
CA VAL A 11 2.05 2.68 -5.37
C VAL A 11 2.38 1.45 -6.23
N PRO A 12 2.33 0.22 -5.66
CA PRO A 12 2.47 -1.00 -6.45
C PRO A 12 1.22 -1.25 -7.29
N ALA A 13 1.36 -1.24 -8.61
CA ALA A 13 0.29 -1.38 -9.59
C ALA A 13 0.60 -2.41 -10.70
N ALA A 14 1.65 -3.24 -10.54
CA ALA A 14 2.04 -4.26 -11.54
C ALA A 14 1.20 -5.54 -11.50
N GLY A 15 0.36 -5.74 -10.47
CA GLY A 15 -0.42 -6.96 -10.28
C GLY A 15 -1.59 -7.07 -11.28
N ILE A 16 -1.81 -8.27 -11.80
CA ILE A 16 -2.90 -8.57 -12.74
C ILE A 16 -4.28 -8.71 -12.11
N GLY A 17 -4.36 -8.87 -10.78
CA GLY A 17 -5.64 -8.91 -10.05
C GLY A 17 -6.51 -10.12 -10.40
N SER A 18 -5.95 -11.32 -10.48
CA SER A 18 -6.60 -12.56 -10.93
C SER A 18 -7.96 -12.90 -10.28
N ARG A 19 -8.19 -12.42 -9.05
CA ARG A 19 -9.47 -12.63 -8.33
C ARG A 19 -10.66 -11.86 -8.90
N MET A 20 -10.42 -10.84 -9.73
CA MET A 20 -11.48 -10.03 -10.35
C MET A 20 -12.14 -10.70 -11.56
N GLN A 21 -11.51 -11.72 -12.14
CA GLN A 21 -11.99 -12.40 -13.34
C GLN A 21 -12.37 -11.45 -14.49
N ALA A 22 -11.66 -10.31 -14.60
CA ALA A 22 -11.92 -9.28 -15.60
C ALA A 22 -10.89 -9.36 -16.74
N ASP A 23 -11.24 -8.80 -17.90
CA ASP A 23 -10.42 -8.80 -19.13
C ASP A 23 -9.17 -7.91 -19.01
N LYS A 24 -9.08 -7.08 -17.96
CA LYS A 24 -7.94 -6.20 -17.69
C LYS A 24 -7.61 -6.17 -16.21
N PRO A 25 -6.37 -5.72 -15.83
CA PRO A 25 -6.00 -5.61 -14.43
C PRO A 25 -6.96 -4.72 -13.65
N LYS A 26 -7.30 -5.15 -12.42
CA LYS A 26 -8.36 -4.53 -11.61
C LYS A 26 -8.20 -3.03 -11.40
N GLN A 27 -6.96 -2.53 -11.30
CA GLN A 27 -6.67 -1.10 -11.10
C GLN A 27 -7.12 -0.23 -12.27
N TYR A 28 -7.40 -0.82 -13.44
CA TYR A 28 -7.92 -0.13 -14.62
C TYR A 28 -9.43 -0.31 -14.83
N LEU A 29 -10.10 -1.04 -13.94
CA LEU A 29 -11.56 -1.12 -13.98
C LEU A 29 -12.17 0.24 -13.62
N PRO A 30 -13.27 0.64 -14.28
CA PRO A 30 -13.86 1.94 -14.07
C PRO A 30 -14.74 1.97 -12.81
N ILE A 31 -14.63 3.04 -12.02
CA ILE A 31 -15.60 3.49 -11.03
C ILE A 31 -16.00 4.90 -11.44
N HIS A 32 -17.30 5.18 -11.58
CA HIS A 32 -17.79 6.48 -12.04
C HIS A 32 -17.10 6.99 -13.31
N GLY A 33 -16.81 6.10 -14.25
CA GLY A 33 -16.22 6.44 -15.55
C GLY A 33 -14.71 6.67 -15.54
N GLN A 34 -14.03 6.51 -14.41
CA GLN A 34 -12.58 6.64 -14.29
C GLN A 34 -11.95 5.37 -13.72
N PRO A 35 -10.74 4.97 -14.14
CA PRO A 35 -10.03 3.83 -13.56
C PRO A 35 -9.85 3.96 -12.04
N ILE A 36 -9.92 2.84 -11.32
CA ILE A 36 -9.67 2.80 -9.86
C ILE A 36 -8.34 3.48 -9.52
N LEU A 37 -7.28 3.18 -10.26
CA LEU A 37 -5.96 3.77 -10.08
C LEU A 37 -5.99 5.30 -10.20
N GLN A 38 -6.80 5.85 -11.11
CA GLN A 38 -6.97 7.28 -11.27
C GLN A 38 -7.51 7.93 -9.99
N HIS A 39 -8.53 7.33 -9.36
CA HIS A 39 -9.09 7.81 -8.10
C HIS A 39 -8.03 7.79 -6.99
N THR A 40 -7.31 6.68 -6.86
CA THR A 40 -6.24 6.52 -5.87
C THR A 40 -5.15 7.59 -6.05
N LEU A 41 -4.67 7.78 -7.29
CA LEU A 41 -3.64 8.77 -7.59
C LEU A 41 -4.12 10.21 -7.38
N ASN A 42 -5.38 10.52 -7.68
CA ASN A 42 -5.94 11.86 -7.46
C ASN A 42 -5.88 12.26 -5.98
N VAL A 43 -6.20 11.35 -5.07
CA VAL A 43 -6.11 11.62 -3.62
C VAL A 43 -4.67 11.91 -3.21
N LEU A 44 -3.72 11.08 -3.66
CA LEU A 44 -2.31 11.24 -3.31
C LEU A 44 -1.71 12.52 -3.92
N LEU A 45 -2.06 12.86 -5.17
CA LEU A 45 -1.59 14.07 -5.85
C LEU A 45 -2.11 15.36 -5.22
N SER A 46 -3.36 15.32 -4.73
CA SER A 46 -3.98 16.47 -4.08
C SER A 46 -3.52 16.70 -2.65
N TYR A 47 -2.82 15.73 -2.04
CA TYR A 47 -2.32 15.86 -0.68
C TYR A 47 -1.03 16.69 -0.64
N PRO A 48 -1.02 17.85 0.05
CA PRO A 48 0.05 18.84 -0.07
C PRO A 48 1.41 18.35 0.44
N HIS A 49 1.44 17.38 1.37
CA HIS A 49 2.67 16.86 1.95
C HIS A 49 3.35 15.79 1.10
N ILE A 50 2.67 15.20 0.11
CA ILE A 50 3.30 14.27 -0.82
C ILE A 50 4.04 15.04 -1.91
N SER A 51 5.36 14.91 -1.94
CA SER A 51 6.23 15.59 -2.90
C SER A 51 6.38 14.85 -4.22
N GLN A 52 6.22 13.52 -4.22
CA GLN A 52 6.40 12.65 -5.37
C GLN A 52 5.58 11.36 -5.19
N ILE A 53 5.16 10.77 -6.31
CA ILE A 53 4.57 9.44 -6.36
C ILE A 53 5.45 8.56 -7.24
N VAL A 54 5.90 7.43 -6.72
CA VAL A 54 6.56 6.38 -7.49
C VAL A 54 5.54 5.28 -7.76
N LEU A 55 5.17 5.10 -9.01
CA LEU A 55 4.16 4.16 -9.47
C LEU A 55 4.83 2.97 -10.14
N ALA A 56 4.77 1.79 -9.51
CA ALA A 56 5.35 0.56 -10.03
C ALA A 56 4.32 -0.18 -10.89
N VAL A 57 4.56 -0.27 -12.19
CA VAL A 57 3.66 -0.86 -13.20
C VAL A 57 4.31 -2.07 -13.87
N ALA A 58 3.53 -2.90 -14.55
CA ALA A 58 4.10 -3.99 -15.36
C ALA A 58 4.97 -3.39 -16.49
N ALA A 59 6.03 -4.13 -16.90
CA ALA A 59 6.97 -3.66 -17.93
C ALA A 59 6.27 -3.25 -19.24
N ASP A 60 5.31 -4.08 -19.69
CA ASP A 60 4.55 -3.87 -20.92
C ASP A 60 3.08 -3.50 -20.62
N ASP A 61 2.84 -2.60 -19.67
CA ASP A 61 1.48 -2.22 -19.29
C ASP A 61 0.82 -1.36 -20.38
N PRO A 62 -0.17 -1.91 -21.14
CA PRO A 62 -0.79 -1.19 -22.24
C PRO A 62 -1.80 -0.14 -21.80
N TYR A 63 -2.18 -0.13 -20.52
CA TYR A 63 -3.24 0.74 -20.00
C TYR A 63 -2.68 2.00 -19.36
N ILE A 64 -1.45 1.96 -18.86
CA ILE A 64 -0.89 3.07 -18.09
C ILE A 64 -0.78 4.36 -18.91
N ALA A 65 -0.42 4.25 -20.20
CA ALA A 65 -0.30 5.39 -21.09
C ALA A 65 -1.67 6.11 -21.36
N GLN A 66 -2.79 5.43 -21.09
CA GLN A 66 -4.13 5.99 -21.25
C GLN A 66 -4.53 6.88 -20.06
N LEU A 67 -3.78 6.85 -18.97
CA LEU A 67 -4.01 7.70 -17.81
C LEU A 67 -3.32 9.06 -18.02
N ASN A 68 -4.09 10.13 -18.14
CA ASN A 68 -3.54 11.49 -18.28
C ASN A 68 -2.61 11.89 -17.13
N LEU A 69 -2.73 11.23 -15.99
CA LEU A 69 -1.89 11.48 -14.80
C LEU A 69 -0.42 11.12 -14.96
N THR A 70 -0.07 10.23 -15.89
CA THR A 70 1.33 9.84 -16.11
C THR A 70 2.21 10.98 -16.61
N GLN A 71 1.61 12.05 -17.13
CA GLN A 71 2.29 13.28 -17.54
C GLN A 71 2.51 14.26 -16.36
N ASN A 72 1.97 13.95 -15.17
CA ASN A 72 2.16 14.81 -14.01
C ASN A 72 3.63 14.71 -13.53
N PRO A 73 4.36 15.83 -13.38
CA PRO A 73 5.77 15.83 -13.00
C PRO A 73 6.04 15.23 -11.60
N LYS A 74 5.01 15.09 -10.76
CA LYS A 74 5.13 14.41 -9.48
C LYS A 74 5.11 12.88 -9.61
N ILE A 75 4.74 12.31 -10.76
CA ILE A 75 4.66 10.86 -10.96
C ILE A 75 5.91 10.36 -11.67
N THR A 76 6.56 9.37 -11.06
CA THR A 76 7.65 8.61 -11.66
C THR A 76 7.20 7.17 -11.87
N LEU A 77 7.23 6.69 -13.10
CA LEU A 77 6.96 5.30 -13.42
C LEU A 77 8.21 4.45 -13.23
N VAL A 78 8.04 3.29 -12.63
CA VAL A 78 9.08 2.26 -12.49
C VAL A 78 8.52 0.90 -12.86
N GLU A 79 9.37 -0.01 -13.27
CA GLU A 79 8.99 -1.38 -13.50
C GLU A 79 8.73 -2.08 -12.16
N GLY A 80 7.58 -2.73 -12.02
CA GLY A 80 7.24 -3.58 -10.89
C GLY A 80 8.00 -4.90 -10.91
N GLY A 81 7.83 -5.70 -9.88
CA GLY A 81 8.43 -7.03 -9.76
C GLY A 81 7.37 -8.14 -9.83
N GLU A 82 7.83 -9.37 -9.62
CA GLU A 82 6.96 -10.55 -9.66
C GLU A 82 5.90 -10.55 -8.56
N THR A 83 6.26 -10.02 -7.40
CA THR A 83 5.35 -9.88 -6.25
C THR A 83 5.05 -8.43 -5.94
N ARG A 84 4.05 -8.20 -5.05
CA ARG A 84 3.76 -6.87 -4.53
C ARG A 84 4.97 -6.29 -3.77
N ALA A 85 5.64 -7.11 -2.98
CA ALA A 85 6.83 -6.71 -2.22
C ALA A 85 8.00 -6.32 -3.15
N ASP A 86 8.22 -7.07 -4.24
CA ASP A 86 9.24 -6.73 -5.25
C ASP A 86 8.91 -5.42 -5.95
N SER A 87 7.65 -5.18 -6.26
CA SER A 87 7.19 -3.92 -6.87
C SER A 87 7.45 -2.73 -5.94
N VAL A 88 7.17 -2.87 -4.64
CA VAL A 88 7.48 -1.86 -3.64
C VAL A 88 8.98 -1.64 -3.52
N LEU A 89 9.77 -2.72 -3.46
CA LEU A 89 11.22 -2.63 -3.38
C LEU A 89 11.82 -1.92 -4.60
N ASN A 90 11.32 -2.20 -5.81
CA ASN A 90 11.74 -1.50 -7.03
C ASN A 90 11.40 -0.01 -6.96
N GLY A 91 10.21 0.33 -6.47
CA GLY A 91 9.84 1.72 -6.20
C GLY A 91 10.77 2.42 -5.22
N LEU A 92 11.13 1.75 -4.12
CA LEU A 92 12.06 2.29 -3.12
C LEU A 92 13.48 2.47 -3.68
N LYS A 93 13.96 1.56 -4.53
CA LYS A 93 15.28 1.68 -5.20
C LYS A 93 15.34 2.85 -6.16
N ALA A 94 14.21 3.23 -6.76
CA ALA A 94 14.12 4.38 -7.67
C ALA A 94 14.15 5.74 -6.95
N ILE A 95 13.92 5.76 -5.64
CA ILE A 95 14.03 6.98 -4.82
C ILE A 95 15.51 7.30 -4.66
N GLN A 96 16.00 8.19 -5.55
CA GLN A 96 17.40 8.63 -5.52
C GLN A 96 17.63 9.59 -4.34
N ASN A 97 18.82 9.48 -3.73
CA ASN A 97 19.28 10.35 -2.64
C ASN A 97 18.27 10.40 -1.47
N ALA A 98 17.75 9.25 -1.08
CA ALA A 98 16.99 9.13 0.16
C ALA A 98 17.97 9.44 1.32
N GLY A 99 18.06 10.72 1.68
CA GLY A 99 18.65 11.11 2.96
C GLY A 99 17.86 10.50 4.10
N THR A 100 18.40 10.55 5.31
CA THR A 100 17.77 9.98 6.52
C THR A 100 16.35 10.47 6.79
N ASP A 101 15.93 11.56 6.14
CA ASP A 101 14.64 12.24 6.37
C ASP A 101 13.58 11.96 5.28
N VAL A 102 13.79 10.95 4.41
CA VAL A 102 12.78 10.54 3.44
C VAL A 102 11.88 9.46 4.04
N TRP A 103 10.59 9.74 4.03
CA TRP A 103 9.54 8.83 4.45
C TRP A 103 8.69 8.40 3.27
N VAL A 104 8.20 7.19 3.30
CA VAL A 104 7.34 6.66 2.25
C VAL A 104 5.99 6.25 2.79
N MET A 105 4.95 6.55 2.00
CA MET A 105 3.61 6.02 2.17
C MET A 105 3.39 4.98 1.07
N VAL A 106 3.41 3.70 1.44
CA VAL A 106 3.08 2.63 0.50
C VAL A 106 1.58 2.43 0.48
N HIS A 107 0.95 2.65 -0.68
CA HIS A 107 -0.50 2.58 -0.80
C HIS A 107 -0.94 1.68 -1.96
N ASP A 108 -1.92 0.84 -1.71
CA ASP A 108 -2.46 -0.07 -2.72
C ASP A 108 -3.18 0.70 -3.84
N ALA A 109 -2.85 0.42 -5.09
CA ALA A 109 -3.47 1.00 -6.29
C ALA A 109 -5.01 0.84 -6.32
N ALA A 110 -5.53 -0.18 -5.66
CA ALA A 110 -6.95 -0.52 -5.63
C ALA A 110 -7.66 -0.15 -4.31
N ARG A 111 -7.20 0.92 -3.63
CA ARG A 111 -7.91 1.55 -2.49
C ARG A 111 -8.25 3.01 -2.80
N PRO A 112 -9.30 3.24 -3.60
CA PRO A 112 -9.65 4.59 -4.07
C PRO A 112 -10.28 5.48 -3.00
N CYS A 113 -10.71 4.93 -1.86
CA CYS A 113 -11.48 5.64 -0.84
C CYS A 113 -10.63 6.25 0.28
N LEU A 114 -9.31 6.34 0.09
CA LEU A 114 -8.39 7.03 1.01
C LEU A 114 -8.79 8.51 1.14
N THR A 115 -8.60 9.09 2.33
CA THR A 115 -8.84 10.52 2.58
C THR A 115 -7.59 11.22 3.11
N HIS A 116 -7.54 12.55 2.97
CA HIS A 116 -6.46 13.36 3.56
C HIS A 116 -6.40 13.21 5.09
N GLY A 117 -7.56 13.12 5.75
CA GLY A 117 -7.60 12.90 7.21
C GLY A 117 -6.97 11.58 7.66
N ASP A 118 -6.99 10.54 6.81
CA ASP A 118 -6.26 9.30 7.09
C ASP A 118 -4.74 9.50 6.98
N LEU A 119 -4.30 10.32 6.01
CA LEU A 119 -2.90 10.67 5.81
C LEU A 119 -2.37 11.55 6.95
N ASP A 120 -3.17 12.53 7.41
CA ASP A 120 -2.81 13.42 8.52
C ASP A 120 -2.47 12.62 9.79
N LYS A 121 -3.27 11.60 10.11
CA LYS A 121 -3.01 10.73 11.26
C LYS A 121 -1.68 9.99 11.18
N LEU A 122 -1.30 9.52 9.98
CA LEU A 122 -0.02 8.85 9.77
C LEU A 122 1.16 9.81 9.95
N LEU A 123 1.00 11.09 9.59
CA LEU A 123 2.04 12.10 9.75
C LEU A 123 2.37 12.43 11.21
N GLU A 124 1.51 12.08 12.16
CA GLU A 124 1.77 12.25 13.59
C GLU A 124 2.87 11.30 14.09
N ILE A 125 3.16 10.22 13.35
CA ILE A 125 4.19 9.25 13.70
C ILE A 125 5.56 9.75 13.21
N ASP A 126 6.54 9.75 14.10
CA ASP A 126 7.89 10.28 13.84
C ASP A 126 9.04 9.37 14.33
N ASP A 127 8.71 8.19 14.87
CA ASP A 127 9.71 7.18 15.29
C ASP A 127 9.98 6.13 14.20
N ASP A 128 11.10 5.42 14.35
CA ASP A 128 11.60 4.45 13.37
C ASP A 128 10.72 3.20 13.20
N ASN A 129 9.77 2.95 14.11
CA ASN A 129 8.83 1.85 13.94
C ASN A 129 7.85 2.11 12.79
N GLY A 130 7.55 3.39 12.51
CA GLY A 130 6.55 3.74 11.53
C GLY A 130 5.14 3.31 11.92
N ALA A 131 4.22 3.32 10.97
CA ALA A 131 2.81 3.01 11.24
C ALA A 131 2.08 2.47 10.02
N ILE A 132 0.95 1.83 10.29
CA ILE A 132 -0.02 1.45 9.26
C ILE A 132 -1.42 1.94 9.63
N LEU A 133 -2.23 2.23 8.63
CA LEU A 133 -3.67 2.28 8.85
C LEU A 133 -4.19 0.86 9.10
N ALA A 134 -5.05 0.72 10.07
CA ALA A 134 -5.72 -0.54 10.37
C ALA A 134 -7.07 -0.29 11.05
N ILE A 135 -7.96 -1.27 11.00
CA ILE A 135 -9.23 -1.23 11.73
C ILE A 135 -9.35 -2.45 12.65
N PRO A 136 -9.92 -2.29 13.85
CA PRO A 136 -10.18 -3.45 14.72
C PRO A 136 -11.17 -4.40 14.05
N ALA A 137 -10.98 -5.69 14.26
CA ALA A 137 -11.90 -6.70 13.75
C ALA A 137 -13.26 -6.60 14.45
N THR A 138 -14.32 -6.33 13.69
CA THR A 138 -15.69 -6.17 14.20
C THR A 138 -16.49 -7.45 14.16
N ASP A 139 -16.24 -8.32 13.17
CA ASP A 139 -16.95 -9.59 13.04
C ASP A 139 -16.31 -10.70 13.89
N THR A 140 -17.08 -11.75 14.17
CA THR A 140 -16.56 -12.94 14.82
C THR A 140 -15.59 -13.67 13.89
N ILE A 141 -14.35 -13.85 14.31
CA ILE A 141 -13.31 -14.52 13.51
C ILE A 141 -13.27 -16.00 13.84
N LYS A 142 -13.37 -16.85 12.81
CA LYS A 142 -13.27 -18.29 12.91
C LYS A 142 -11.96 -18.80 12.34
N ARG A 143 -11.24 -19.63 13.09
CA ARG A 143 -10.13 -20.42 12.56
C ARG A 143 -10.70 -21.63 11.83
N ALA A 144 -10.30 -21.83 10.59
CA ALA A 144 -10.72 -22.97 9.78
C ALA A 144 -9.71 -24.11 9.85
N LEU A 145 -10.20 -25.34 9.78
CA LEU A 145 -9.43 -26.53 9.43
C LEU A 145 -9.25 -26.60 7.90
N PRO A 146 -8.30 -27.42 7.39
CA PRO A 146 -8.17 -27.66 5.94
C PRO A 146 -9.46 -28.17 5.28
N SER A 147 -10.31 -28.86 6.05
CA SER A 147 -11.66 -29.36 5.63
C SER A 147 -12.72 -28.27 5.56
N GLN A 148 -12.38 -27.00 5.76
CA GLN A 148 -13.31 -25.86 5.82
C GLN A 148 -14.32 -25.92 6.99
N GLN A 149 -14.08 -26.78 7.98
CA GLN A 149 -14.83 -26.80 9.22
C GLN A 149 -14.21 -25.82 10.23
N ILE A 150 -15.02 -25.33 11.17
CA ILE A 150 -14.54 -24.45 12.24
C ILE A 150 -13.67 -25.25 13.20
N ALA A 151 -12.41 -24.83 13.39
CA ALA A 151 -11.55 -25.34 14.46
C ALA A 151 -11.91 -24.69 15.80
N HIS A 152 -11.96 -23.36 15.84
CA HIS A 152 -12.34 -22.56 17.01
C HIS A 152 -12.67 -21.12 16.63
N THR A 153 -13.18 -20.38 17.60
CA THR A 153 -13.39 -18.92 17.48
C THR A 153 -12.17 -18.20 18.06
N GLU A 154 -11.63 -17.24 17.31
CA GLU A 154 -10.53 -16.40 17.78
C GLU A 154 -11.05 -15.29 18.72
N ASP A 155 -10.24 -14.95 19.73
CA ASP A 155 -10.45 -13.71 20.47
C ASP A 155 -10.03 -12.53 19.58
N ARG A 156 -11.01 -11.72 19.20
CA ARG A 156 -10.78 -10.57 18.32
C ARG A 156 -10.39 -9.28 19.05
N SER A 157 -10.32 -9.28 20.38
CA SER A 157 -10.11 -8.06 21.18
C SER A 157 -8.82 -7.31 20.82
N GLN A 158 -7.82 -8.04 20.28
CA GLN A 158 -6.55 -7.49 19.84
C GLN A 158 -6.24 -7.77 18.37
N LEU A 159 -7.24 -8.15 17.58
CA LEU A 159 -7.08 -8.37 16.14
C LEU A 159 -7.45 -7.13 15.35
N TRP A 160 -6.54 -6.73 14.47
CA TRP A 160 -6.70 -5.60 13.56
C TRP A 160 -6.55 -6.05 12.12
N LEU A 161 -7.33 -5.47 11.23
CA LEU A 161 -7.25 -5.70 9.80
C LEU A 161 -6.38 -4.60 9.19
N ALA A 162 -5.22 -4.99 8.69
CA ALA A 162 -4.26 -4.07 8.09
C ALA A 162 -4.83 -3.42 6.82
N GLN A 163 -4.63 -2.13 6.72
CA GLN A 163 -4.93 -1.34 5.53
C GLN A 163 -3.66 -0.68 5.00
N THR A 164 -3.80 0.11 3.96
CA THR A 164 -2.78 1.06 3.49
C THR A 164 -3.37 2.47 3.44
N PRO A 165 -2.55 3.55 3.52
CA PRO A 165 -1.08 3.55 3.45
C PRO A 165 -0.40 2.91 4.66
N GLN A 166 0.83 2.40 4.40
CA GLN A 166 1.78 2.00 5.41
C GLN A 166 2.97 2.97 5.34
N PHE A 167 3.35 3.56 6.46
CA PHE A 167 4.19 4.74 6.54
C PHE A 167 5.47 4.47 7.32
N PHE A 168 6.62 4.57 6.64
CA PHE A 168 7.92 4.21 7.17
C PHE A 168 9.03 5.11 6.64
N ARG A 169 10.17 5.17 7.35
CA ARG A 169 11.40 5.70 6.77
C ARG A 169 11.81 4.86 5.55
N ALA A 170 12.05 5.51 4.44
CA ALA A 170 12.33 4.85 3.16
C ALA A 170 13.53 3.89 3.24
N GLU A 171 14.60 4.29 3.91
CA GLU A 171 15.80 3.47 4.07
C GLU A 171 15.55 2.23 4.92
N LEU A 172 14.86 2.37 6.05
CA LEU A 172 14.56 1.25 6.94
C LEU A 172 13.67 0.23 6.26
N LEU A 173 12.62 0.66 5.59
CA LEU A 173 11.74 -0.24 4.85
C LEU A 173 12.48 -0.94 3.70
N ARG A 174 13.30 -0.20 2.93
CA ARG A 174 14.10 -0.79 1.86
C ARG A 174 15.02 -1.89 2.39
N ASN A 175 15.73 -1.63 3.49
CA ASN A 175 16.63 -2.60 4.11
C ASN A 175 15.87 -3.83 4.62
N ALA A 176 14.73 -3.64 5.26
CA ALA A 176 13.87 -4.71 5.74
C ALA A 176 13.39 -5.64 4.60
N LEU A 177 12.94 -5.05 3.47
CA LEU A 177 12.51 -5.83 2.30
C LEU A 177 13.68 -6.58 1.66
N ILE A 178 14.88 -5.98 1.55
CA ILE A 178 16.07 -6.65 1.03
C ILE A 178 16.45 -7.83 1.93
N GLN A 179 16.45 -7.63 3.24
CA GLN A 179 16.76 -8.70 4.21
C GLN A 179 15.76 -9.84 4.11
N ALA A 180 14.47 -9.56 4.06
CA ALA A 180 13.43 -10.57 3.91
C ALA A 180 13.60 -11.36 2.60
N GLN A 181 13.91 -10.69 1.48
CA GLN A 181 14.17 -11.31 0.18
C GLN A 181 15.39 -12.26 0.24
N GLN A 182 16.50 -11.79 0.83
CA GLN A 182 17.73 -12.60 0.98
C GLN A 182 17.51 -13.85 1.82
N GLN A 183 16.68 -13.73 2.87
CA GLN A 183 16.34 -14.84 3.77
C GLN A 183 15.18 -15.69 3.25
N LYS A 184 14.61 -15.36 2.09
CA LYS A 184 13.43 -16.03 1.48
C LYS A 184 12.23 -16.09 2.42
N LEU A 185 12.05 -15.05 3.24
CA LEU A 185 10.91 -14.93 4.14
C LEU A 185 9.70 -14.36 3.41
N ALA A 186 8.53 -14.91 3.72
CA ALA A 186 7.28 -14.42 3.15
C ALA A 186 6.90 -13.07 3.75
N VAL A 187 6.69 -12.08 2.89
CA VAL A 187 6.24 -10.73 3.25
C VAL A 187 4.84 -10.54 2.68
N THR A 188 3.89 -10.21 3.53
CA THR A 188 2.49 -9.96 3.14
C THR A 188 2.20 -8.50 2.89
N ASP A 189 2.87 -7.62 3.66
CA ASP A 189 2.80 -6.16 3.57
C ASP A 189 4.10 -5.53 4.11
N GLU A 190 4.20 -4.21 4.10
CA GLU A 190 5.40 -3.49 4.55
C GLU A 190 5.62 -3.69 6.06
N ALA A 191 4.53 -3.70 6.85
CA ALA A 191 4.62 -3.92 8.29
C ALA A 191 5.26 -5.27 8.61
N SER A 192 4.88 -6.34 7.92
CA SER A 192 5.46 -7.67 8.14
C SER A 192 6.97 -7.72 7.84
N ALA A 193 7.45 -6.96 6.85
CA ALA A 193 8.90 -6.83 6.60
C ALA A 193 9.60 -6.08 7.75
N MET A 194 8.99 -5.00 8.26
CA MET A 194 9.52 -4.24 9.39
C MET A 194 9.53 -5.09 10.68
N GLU A 195 8.48 -5.88 10.91
CA GLU A 195 8.42 -6.82 12.05
C GLU A 195 9.55 -7.86 11.99
N LEU A 196 9.81 -8.44 10.82
CA LEU A 196 10.92 -9.37 10.58
C LEU A 196 12.29 -8.72 10.85
N ALA A 197 12.41 -7.41 10.60
CA ALA A 197 13.61 -6.61 10.89
C ALA A 197 13.69 -6.16 12.37
N GLY A 198 12.73 -6.51 13.21
CA GLY A 198 12.72 -6.24 14.66
C GLY A 198 11.99 -4.96 15.08
N PHE A 199 11.35 -4.26 14.16
CA PHE A 199 10.51 -3.09 14.47
C PHE A 199 9.11 -3.49 14.93
N ARG A 200 8.39 -2.53 15.51
CA ARG A 200 7.00 -2.71 15.97
C ARG A 200 6.13 -1.57 15.46
N PRO A 201 5.64 -1.67 14.19
CA PRO A 201 4.81 -0.62 13.60
C PRO A 201 3.58 -0.27 14.43
N HIS A 202 3.26 1.02 14.51
CA HIS A 202 2.07 1.50 15.18
C HIS A 202 0.81 1.21 14.36
N LEU A 203 -0.28 0.89 15.05
CA LEU A 203 -1.62 0.78 14.48
C LEU A 203 -2.31 2.14 14.59
N VAL A 204 -2.57 2.77 13.45
CA VAL A 204 -3.32 4.03 13.36
C VAL A 204 -4.73 3.71 12.88
N ALA A 205 -5.74 4.20 13.61
CA ALA A 205 -7.13 3.91 13.30
C ALA A 205 -7.53 4.47 11.92
N GLY A 206 -7.73 3.56 10.99
CA GLY A 206 -8.27 3.82 9.66
C GLY A 206 -9.79 3.84 9.64
N ARG A 207 -10.36 3.80 8.44
CA ARG A 207 -11.80 3.82 8.20
C ARG A 207 -12.24 2.51 7.53
N SER A 208 -13.43 2.04 7.87
CA SER A 208 -13.98 0.79 7.29
C SER A 208 -14.26 0.91 5.79
N ASP A 209 -14.53 2.13 5.30
CA ASP A 209 -14.78 2.41 3.89
C ASP A 209 -13.49 2.66 3.05
N ASN A 210 -12.29 2.64 3.67
CA ASN A 210 -11.03 2.55 2.94
C ASN A 210 -10.83 1.11 2.42
N ILE A 211 -11.80 0.64 1.63
CA ILE A 211 -11.86 -0.73 1.12
C ILE A 211 -10.77 -0.98 0.07
N LYS A 212 -10.36 -2.22 -0.03
CA LYS A 212 -9.52 -2.72 -1.13
C LYS A 212 -10.40 -3.42 -2.15
N VAL A 213 -10.57 -2.84 -3.31
CA VAL A 213 -11.28 -3.48 -4.42
C VAL A 213 -10.53 -4.76 -4.79
N THR A 214 -11.17 -5.89 -4.59
CA THR A 214 -10.57 -7.23 -4.74
C THR A 214 -11.44 -8.16 -5.56
N ARG A 215 -12.76 -8.05 -5.43
CA ARG A 215 -13.77 -8.89 -6.08
C ARG A 215 -14.77 -8.02 -6.85
N PRO A 216 -15.51 -8.59 -7.82
CA PRO A 216 -16.50 -7.85 -8.59
C PRO A 216 -17.54 -7.11 -7.74
N GLU A 217 -17.98 -7.72 -6.63
CA GLU A 217 -18.96 -7.13 -5.71
C GLU A 217 -18.46 -5.86 -4.99
N ASP A 218 -17.14 -5.64 -4.93
CA ASP A 218 -16.56 -4.43 -4.34
C ASP A 218 -16.73 -3.19 -5.25
N LEU A 219 -17.24 -3.38 -6.47
CA LEU A 219 -17.50 -2.30 -7.44
C LEU A 219 -18.96 -1.79 -7.39
N ALA A 220 -19.81 -2.40 -6.59
CA ALA A 220 -21.25 -2.08 -6.52
C ALA A 220 -21.56 -0.79 -5.73
#